data_03f596e26e1bd1e164904a3800ee25dc
#
_entry.id   03f596e26e1bd1e164904a3800ee25dc
#
_cell.length_a   1.000
_cell.length_b   1.000
_cell.length_c   1.000
_cell.angle_alpha   90.00
_cell.angle_beta   90.00
_cell.angle_gamma   90.00
#
_symmetry.space_group_name_H-M   'P 1'
#
loop_
_entity.id
_entity.type
_entity.pdbx_description
1 polymer ?
#
loop_
_entity_poly.entity_id
_entity_poly.type
_entity_poly.pdbx_seq_one_letter_code
_entity_poly.pdbx_strand_id
1 'polypeptide(L)'
;MFTNRKILKFLIFFFCFSIFSSIAQTNEDVPLNNMAINEIPKPISSLIFEDFFGNEIDLNDYHGKLVIINFWTTWCAPCKKEMPLLDSLYQDKNFKNLQAFAVNMEQPNKLKTKKFFTDLNIQKLEIFFDQNLNFVKEFKLRGVPTTVLINKKGEEFARIIGEVNFQDKKFSKWLLKYD
;
A
#
# COMPACT_ATOMS: atom_id res chain seq x y z
N MET A 1 26.94 -64.19 7.84
CA MET A 1 26.35 -63.28 6.83
C MET A 1 25.39 -62.37 7.56
N PHE A 2 25.99 -61.43 8.32
CA PHE A 2 25.25 -60.44 9.13
C PHE A 2 25.75 -59.05 8.71
N THR A 3 25.02 -58.38 7.83
CA THR A 3 25.40 -57.05 7.44
C THR A 3 24.17 -56.27 6.96
N ASN A 4 24.11 -55.02 7.31
CA ASN A 4 23.53 -53.92 6.54
C ASN A 4 22.13 -53.42 6.87
N ARG A 5 21.37 -53.98 7.78
CA ARG A 5 20.06 -53.36 8.16
C ARG A 5 20.21 -52.11 9.04
N LYS A 6 21.28 -51.97 9.82
CA LYS A 6 21.53 -50.83 10.69
C LYS A 6 22.11 -49.65 9.97
N ILE A 7 23.01 -49.92 9.01
CA ILE A 7 23.65 -48.86 8.19
C ILE A 7 22.63 -48.21 7.25
N LEU A 8 21.77 -49.03 6.64
CA LEU A 8 20.72 -48.51 5.76
C LEU A 8 19.71 -47.60 6.49
N LYS A 9 19.34 -47.92 7.74
CA LYS A 9 18.47 -47.04 8.54
C LYS A 9 19.15 -45.73 8.95
N PHE A 10 20.46 -45.75 9.15
CA PHE A 10 21.24 -44.55 9.48
C PHE A 10 21.39 -43.61 8.28
N LEU A 11 21.54 -44.15 7.08
CA LEU A 11 21.65 -43.40 5.83
C LEU A 11 20.29 -42.76 5.45
N ILE A 12 19.17 -43.45 5.66
CA ILE A 12 17.82 -42.91 5.40
C ILE A 12 17.51 -41.79 6.39
N PHE A 13 17.91 -41.89 7.66
CA PHE A 13 17.69 -40.86 8.66
C PHE A 13 18.53 -39.60 8.38
N PHE A 14 19.76 -39.76 7.85
CA PHE A 14 20.62 -38.64 7.49
C PHE A 14 20.18 -37.94 6.19
N PHE A 15 19.58 -38.69 5.25
CA PHE A 15 19.06 -38.13 4.01
C PHE A 15 17.74 -37.37 4.20
N CYS A 16 16.89 -37.79 5.13
CA CYS A 16 15.68 -37.01 5.50
C CYS A 16 16.00 -35.73 6.24
N PHE A 17 17.14 -35.65 6.96
CA PHE A 17 17.51 -34.42 7.68
C PHE A 17 18.11 -33.34 6.76
N SER A 18 18.65 -33.74 5.60
CA SER A 18 19.26 -32.78 4.65
C SER A 18 18.24 -32.10 3.72
N ILE A 19 16.97 -32.50 3.70
CA ILE A 19 15.92 -31.88 2.87
C ILE A 19 15.18 -30.75 3.66
N PHE A 20 15.42 -30.64 4.97
CA PHE A 20 14.76 -29.63 5.81
C PHE A 20 15.51 -28.30 5.89
N SER A 21 16.54 -28.13 5.06
CA SER A 21 17.33 -26.89 5.04
C SER A 21 17.12 -26.17 3.72
N SER A 22 16.25 -25.22 3.73
CA SER A 22 16.25 -23.99 2.92
C SER A 22 14.86 -23.62 2.44
N ILE A 23 13.93 -23.43 3.37
CA ILE A 23 13.01 -22.31 3.18
C ILE A 23 13.80 -21.08 3.64
N ALA A 24 14.64 -20.55 2.77
CA ALA A 24 15.13 -19.21 2.93
C ALA A 24 13.89 -18.30 2.90
N GLN A 25 13.43 -17.88 4.07
CA GLN A 25 12.59 -16.71 4.18
C GLN A 25 13.39 -15.59 3.52
N THR A 26 13.04 -15.26 2.29
CA THR A 26 13.40 -13.98 1.71
C THR A 26 12.69 -12.94 2.58
N ASN A 27 13.36 -12.46 3.61
CA ASN A 27 13.00 -11.20 4.23
C ASN A 27 13.07 -10.18 3.09
N GLU A 28 11.94 -9.94 2.41
CA GLU A 28 11.85 -8.78 1.55
C GLU A 28 12.17 -7.60 2.44
N ASP A 29 13.29 -6.93 2.15
CA ASP A 29 13.73 -5.76 2.88
C ASP A 29 12.58 -4.74 2.86
N VAL A 30 11.89 -4.60 3.99
CA VAL A 30 10.80 -3.62 4.13
C VAL A 30 11.41 -2.25 3.86
N PRO A 31 10.96 -1.53 2.82
CA PRO A 31 11.65 -0.33 2.36
C PRO A 31 11.57 0.84 3.33
N LEU A 32 10.55 0.86 4.21
CA LEU A 32 10.30 1.94 5.15
C LEU A 32 10.05 1.38 6.56
N ASN A 33 10.60 2.04 7.59
CA ASN A 33 10.51 1.61 8.99
C ASN A 33 9.07 1.66 9.56
N ASN A 34 8.20 2.50 9.00
CA ASN A 34 6.81 2.69 9.41
C ASN A 34 5.81 1.94 8.51
N MET A 35 6.30 0.97 7.73
CA MET A 35 5.53 0.17 6.80
C MET A 35 5.34 -1.25 7.34
N ALA A 36 4.11 -1.74 7.25
CA ALA A 36 3.75 -3.12 7.51
C ALA A 36 3.35 -3.79 6.19
N ILE A 37 3.98 -4.91 5.86
CA ILE A 37 3.64 -5.75 4.72
C ILE A 37 2.77 -6.90 5.23
N ASN A 38 1.66 -7.17 4.56
CA ASN A 38 0.81 -8.31 4.87
C ASN A 38 1.41 -9.56 4.22
N GLU A 39 1.82 -10.56 5.01
CA GLU A 39 2.30 -11.86 4.49
C GLU A 39 1.27 -12.50 3.55
N ILE A 40 0.00 -12.38 3.90
CA ILE A 40 -1.13 -12.78 3.06
C ILE A 40 -1.93 -11.51 2.77
N PRO A 41 -1.98 -11.03 1.50
CA PRO A 41 -2.78 -9.89 1.12
C PRO A 41 -4.25 -10.07 1.50
N LYS A 42 -4.90 -8.99 1.94
CA LYS A 42 -6.28 -9.02 2.44
C LYS A 42 -7.22 -8.49 1.38
N PRO A 43 -8.19 -9.28 0.93
CA PRO A 43 -9.24 -8.79 0.04
C PRO A 43 -9.96 -7.60 0.68
N ILE A 44 -10.26 -6.60 -0.12
CA ILE A 44 -11.00 -5.41 0.30
C ILE A 44 -12.44 -5.56 -0.23
N SER A 45 -13.41 -5.27 0.63
CA SER A 45 -14.81 -5.17 0.22
C SER A 45 -14.98 -4.03 -0.79
N SER A 46 -16.07 -4.07 -1.58
CA SER A 46 -16.41 -2.92 -2.42
C SER A 46 -16.52 -1.64 -1.58
N LEU A 47 -15.74 -0.62 -1.96
CA LEU A 47 -15.73 0.67 -1.29
C LEU A 47 -16.10 1.75 -2.28
N ILE A 48 -17.19 2.47 -1.96
CA ILE A 48 -17.65 3.62 -2.72
C ILE A 48 -17.28 4.89 -1.95
N PHE A 49 -16.69 5.83 -2.65
CA PHE A 49 -16.28 7.15 -2.18
C PHE A 49 -16.54 8.19 -3.27
N GLU A 50 -16.32 9.46 -3.00
CA GLU A 50 -16.68 10.53 -3.93
C GLU A 50 -15.46 11.29 -4.42
N ASP A 51 -15.51 11.71 -5.69
CA ASP A 51 -14.55 12.67 -6.23
C ASP A 51 -14.88 14.11 -5.76
N PHE A 52 -14.06 15.07 -6.19
CA PHE A 52 -14.25 16.49 -5.86
C PHE A 52 -15.60 17.04 -6.36
N PHE A 53 -16.18 16.46 -7.39
CA PHE A 53 -17.45 16.93 -7.98
C PHE A 53 -18.67 16.26 -7.36
N GLY A 54 -18.47 15.17 -6.61
CA GLY A 54 -19.53 14.38 -5.98
C GLY A 54 -19.94 13.17 -6.82
N ASN A 55 -19.11 12.77 -7.80
CA ASN A 55 -19.34 11.53 -8.52
C ASN A 55 -18.86 10.36 -7.67
N GLU A 56 -19.64 9.29 -7.66
CA GLU A 56 -19.27 8.05 -6.98
C GLU A 56 -18.14 7.33 -7.73
N ILE A 57 -17.19 6.83 -6.97
CA ILE A 57 -16.07 6.02 -7.44
C ILE A 57 -16.15 4.68 -6.71
N ASP A 58 -16.21 3.58 -7.44
CA ASP A 58 -16.08 2.23 -6.88
C ASP A 58 -14.63 1.75 -6.99
N LEU A 59 -14.03 1.40 -5.86
CA LEU A 59 -12.65 0.90 -5.82
C LEU A 59 -12.47 -0.37 -6.67
N ASN A 60 -13.52 -1.16 -6.87
CA ASN A 60 -13.48 -2.37 -7.71
C ASN A 60 -13.18 -2.08 -9.19
N ASP A 61 -13.50 -0.89 -9.69
CA ASP A 61 -13.23 -0.49 -11.07
C ASP A 61 -11.72 -0.37 -11.35
N TYR A 62 -10.91 -0.43 -10.29
CA TYR A 62 -9.45 -0.30 -10.36
C TYR A 62 -8.71 -1.64 -10.24
N HIS A 63 -9.40 -2.78 -10.35
CA HIS A 63 -8.73 -4.07 -10.52
C HIS A 63 -7.79 -4.02 -11.74
N GLY A 64 -6.64 -4.67 -11.63
CA GLY A 64 -5.59 -4.61 -12.65
C GLY A 64 -4.62 -3.44 -12.46
N LYS A 65 -4.89 -2.53 -11.51
CA LYS A 65 -3.98 -1.42 -11.16
C LYS A 65 -3.31 -1.65 -9.81
N LEU A 66 -2.10 -1.11 -9.68
CA LEU A 66 -1.51 -0.84 -8.38
C LEU A 66 -2.18 0.41 -7.81
N VAL A 67 -2.82 0.30 -6.64
CA VAL A 67 -3.53 1.44 -6.06
C VAL A 67 -2.85 1.90 -4.78
N ILE A 68 -2.65 3.22 -4.67
CA ILE A 68 -2.25 3.92 -3.45
C ILE A 68 -3.45 4.70 -2.96
N ILE A 69 -3.89 4.45 -1.72
CA ILE A 69 -4.87 5.31 -1.04
C ILE A 69 -4.15 6.02 0.09
N ASN A 70 -4.05 7.35 -0.01
CA ASN A 70 -3.47 8.19 1.02
C ASN A 70 -4.57 8.96 1.75
N PHE A 71 -4.68 8.73 3.05
CA PHE A 71 -5.65 9.38 3.92
C PHE A 71 -5.03 10.60 4.59
N TRP A 72 -5.67 11.76 4.43
CA TRP A 72 -5.11 13.05 4.84
C TRP A 72 -6.17 14.04 5.36
N THR A 73 -5.70 15.12 5.99
CA THR A 73 -6.51 16.26 6.39
C THR A 73 -5.76 17.58 6.16
N THR A 74 -6.47 18.67 6.07
CA THR A 74 -5.87 19.99 5.79
C THR A 74 -5.02 20.55 6.93
N TRP A 75 -5.26 20.12 8.16
CA TRP A 75 -4.51 20.53 9.36
C TRP A 75 -3.30 19.61 9.66
N CYS A 76 -3.15 18.50 8.96
CA CYS A 76 -2.10 17.52 9.18
C CYS A 76 -0.76 18.01 8.62
N ALA A 77 0.17 18.38 9.49
CA ALA A 77 1.47 18.89 9.06
C ALA A 77 2.33 17.86 8.27
N PRO A 78 2.45 16.59 8.69
CA PRO A 78 3.14 15.59 7.87
C PRO A 78 2.47 15.33 6.53
N CYS A 79 1.12 15.40 6.43
CA CYS A 79 0.42 15.26 5.14
C CYS A 79 0.82 16.38 4.15
N LYS A 80 1.03 17.62 4.65
CA LYS A 80 1.51 18.72 3.81
C LYS A 80 2.87 18.46 3.18
N LYS A 81 3.74 17.73 3.88
CA LYS A 81 5.08 17.42 3.38
C LYS A 81 5.05 16.30 2.34
N GLU A 82 4.25 15.24 2.57
CA GLU A 82 4.25 14.06 1.71
C GLU A 82 3.41 14.23 0.44
N MET A 83 2.36 15.06 0.45
CA MET A 83 1.43 15.19 -0.67
C MET A 83 2.11 15.61 -2.00
N PRO A 84 3.04 16.59 -2.03
CA PRO A 84 3.78 16.90 -3.26
C PRO A 84 4.67 15.75 -3.75
N LEU A 85 5.17 14.92 -2.82
CA LEU A 85 5.99 13.76 -3.15
C LEU A 85 5.15 12.64 -3.76
N LEU A 86 3.91 12.46 -3.25
CA LEU A 86 2.94 11.53 -3.84
C LEU A 86 2.50 11.99 -5.23
N ASP A 87 2.27 13.31 -5.41
CA ASP A 87 1.96 13.88 -6.72
C ASP A 87 3.08 13.63 -7.73
N SER A 88 4.34 13.76 -7.30
CA SER A 88 5.51 13.45 -8.12
C SER A 88 5.60 11.95 -8.46
N LEU A 89 5.35 11.08 -7.50
CA LEU A 89 5.34 9.62 -7.73
C LEU A 89 4.24 9.24 -8.73
N TYR A 90 3.06 9.82 -8.60
CA TYR A 90 1.92 9.57 -9.50
C TYR A 90 2.20 9.99 -10.94
N GLN A 91 3.13 10.93 -11.14
CA GLN A 91 3.60 11.39 -12.47
C GLN A 91 4.80 10.60 -13.00
N ASP A 92 5.38 9.67 -12.21
CA ASP A 92 6.55 8.89 -12.64
C ASP A 92 6.16 7.90 -13.74
N LYS A 93 6.73 8.11 -14.93
CA LYS A 93 6.47 7.33 -16.15
C LYS A 93 6.94 5.86 -16.06
N ASN A 94 7.70 5.51 -15.05
CA ASN A 94 8.08 4.12 -14.81
C ASN A 94 6.88 3.28 -14.35
N PHE A 95 5.93 3.88 -13.65
CA PHE A 95 4.67 3.24 -13.30
C PHE A 95 3.69 3.30 -14.49
N LYS A 96 3.15 2.15 -14.89
CA LYS A 96 2.23 2.04 -16.04
C LYS A 96 0.77 1.88 -15.62
N ASN A 97 0.57 1.27 -14.46
CA ASN A 97 -0.76 0.91 -13.96
C ASN A 97 -1.04 1.50 -12.56
N LEU A 98 -0.28 2.51 -12.13
CA LEU A 98 -0.48 3.17 -10.84
C LEU A 98 -1.72 4.05 -10.85
N GLN A 99 -2.55 3.90 -9.82
CA GLN A 99 -3.61 4.83 -9.44
C GLN A 99 -3.37 5.35 -8.03
N ALA A 100 -3.51 6.66 -7.83
CA ALA A 100 -3.40 7.27 -6.51
C ALA A 100 -4.69 8.01 -6.16
N PHE A 101 -5.19 7.76 -4.93
CA PHE A 101 -6.35 8.43 -4.35
C PHE A 101 -5.94 9.21 -3.11
N ALA A 102 -6.04 10.54 -3.16
CA ALA A 102 -5.84 11.40 -2.01
C ALA A 102 -7.18 11.64 -1.32
N VAL A 103 -7.53 10.78 -0.33
CA VAL A 103 -8.84 10.79 0.33
C VAL A 103 -8.80 11.69 1.55
N ASN A 104 -9.55 12.80 1.50
CA ASN A 104 -9.69 13.71 2.61
C ASN A 104 -10.65 13.15 3.66
N MET A 105 -10.20 13.15 4.93
CA MET A 105 -10.92 12.55 6.06
C MET A 105 -11.70 13.59 6.88
N GLU A 106 -11.76 14.85 6.43
CA GLU A 106 -12.58 15.89 7.05
C GLU A 106 -13.99 15.90 6.45
N GLN A 107 -14.91 16.57 7.13
CA GLN A 107 -16.19 16.93 6.50
C GLN A 107 -15.91 17.69 5.19
N PRO A 108 -16.59 17.35 4.09
CA PRO A 108 -16.29 17.91 2.78
C PRO A 108 -16.34 19.44 2.79
N ASN A 109 -15.20 20.06 2.51
CA ASN A 109 -15.08 21.51 2.35
C ASN A 109 -14.24 21.79 1.10
N LYS A 110 -14.91 21.89 -0.04
CA LYS A 110 -14.29 22.04 -1.35
C LYS A 110 -13.35 23.24 -1.46
N LEU A 111 -13.68 24.37 -0.84
CA LEU A 111 -12.82 25.55 -0.85
C LEU A 111 -11.53 25.32 -0.07
N LYS A 112 -11.64 24.75 1.13
CA LYS A 112 -10.49 24.47 2.00
C LYS A 112 -9.55 23.43 1.39
N THR A 113 -10.11 22.34 0.87
CA THR A 113 -9.32 21.27 0.23
C THR A 113 -8.68 21.73 -1.07
N LYS A 114 -9.39 22.50 -1.92
CA LYS A 114 -8.82 23.09 -3.14
C LYS A 114 -7.68 24.06 -2.80
N LYS A 115 -7.86 24.93 -1.79
CA LYS A 115 -6.80 25.83 -1.33
C LYS A 115 -5.57 25.06 -0.88
N PHE A 116 -5.74 23.97 -0.12
CA PHE A 116 -4.62 23.11 0.31
C PHE A 116 -3.82 22.57 -0.88
N PHE A 117 -4.49 22.03 -1.93
CA PHE A 117 -3.82 21.52 -3.13
C PHE A 117 -3.12 22.66 -3.90
N THR A 118 -3.74 23.82 -3.99
CA THR A 118 -3.15 24.99 -4.66
C THR A 118 -1.90 25.49 -3.93
N ASP A 119 -1.97 25.62 -2.58
CA ASP A 119 -0.86 26.08 -1.75
C ASP A 119 0.35 25.12 -1.82
N LEU A 120 0.12 23.84 -2.05
CA LEU A 120 1.15 22.82 -2.20
C LEU A 120 1.58 22.57 -3.66
N ASN A 121 1.02 23.32 -4.60
CA ASN A 121 1.30 23.17 -6.03
C ASN A 121 1.09 21.76 -6.57
N ILE A 122 0.04 21.06 -6.11
CA ILE A 122 -0.32 19.72 -6.58
C ILE A 122 -0.88 19.81 -8.01
N GLN A 123 -0.37 18.96 -8.92
CA GLN A 123 -0.64 19.07 -10.37
C GLN A 123 -1.54 17.96 -10.92
N LYS A 124 -1.42 16.74 -10.40
CA LYS A 124 -2.05 15.54 -10.98
C LYS A 124 -2.92 14.77 -10.02
N LEU A 125 -2.64 14.83 -8.72
CA LEU A 125 -3.52 14.22 -7.74
C LEU A 125 -4.86 14.93 -7.72
N GLU A 126 -5.90 14.14 -7.55
CA GLU A 126 -7.27 14.59 -7.38
C GLU A 126 -7.72 14.45 -5.92
N ILE A 127 -8.72 15.22 -5.53
CA ILE A 127 -9.27 15.22 -4.17
C ILE A 127 -10.46 14.28 -4.13
N PHE A 128 -10.46 13.37 -3.16
CA PHE A 128 -11.57 12.45 -2.88
C PHE A 128 -12.05 12.62 -1.45
N PHE A 129 -13.29 12.20 -1.17
CA PHE A 129 -13.93 12.29 0.12
C PHE A 129 -14.57 10.95 0.52
N ASP A 130 -14.46 10.59 1.79
CA ASP A 130 -15.14 9.44 2.40
C ASP A 130 -16.29 9.94 3.29
N GLN A 131 -17.39 10.40 2.69
CA GLN A 131 -18.52 10.97 3.41
C GLN A 131 -19.15 10.00 4.41
N ASN A 132 -19.18 8.71 4.09
CA ASN A 132 -19.82 7.66 4.88
C ASN A 132 -18.87 6.97 5.88
N LEU A 133 -17.62 7.42 5.94
CA LEU A 133 -16.54 6.81 6.73
C LEU A 133 -16.35 5.32 6.42
N ASN A 134 -16.58 4.93 5.16
CA ASN A 134 -16.44 3.54 4.71
C ASN A 134 -14.99 3.08 4.79
N PHE A 135 -14.05 3.94 4.37
CA PHE A 135 -12.62 3.67 4.48
C PHE A 135 -12.14 3.59 5.93
N VAL A 136 -12.68 4.49 6.81
CA VAL A 136 -12.35 4.44 8.24
C VAL A 136 -12.70 3.09 8.84
N LYS A 137 -13.88 2.57 8.51
CA LYS A 137 -14.39 1.29 9.01
C LYS A 137 -13.61 0.11 8.43
N GLU A 138 -13.46 0.07 7.10
CA GLU A 138 -12.79 -1.04 6.40
C GLU A 138 -11.32 -1.17 6.83
N PHE A 139 -10.57 -0.06 6.75
CA PHE A 139 -9.14 -0.07 7.08
C PHE A 139 -8.86 0.13 8.58
N LYS A 140 -9.88 0.31 9.42
CA LYS A 140 -9.74 0.59 10.87
C LYS A 140 -8.73 1.71 11.12
N LEU A 141 -8.88 2.82 10.38
CA LEU A 141 -7.94 3.94 10.42
C LEU A 141 -7.89 4.55 11.83
N ARG A 142 -6.68 4.83 12.30
CA ARG A 142 -6.43 5.40 13.64
C ARG A 142 -5.89 6.83 13.59
N GLY A 143 -5.51 7.31 12.41
CA GLY A 143 -4.94 8.64 12.24
C GLY A 143 -4.47 8.90 10.82
N VAL A 144 -4.00 10.12 10.61
CA VAL A 144 -3.45 10.59 9.34
C VAL A 144 -2.04 11.15 9.54
N PRO A 145 -1.13 11.03 8.54
CA PRO A 145 -1.38 10.31 7.31
C PRO A 145 -1.35 8.78 7.52
N THR A 146 -2.13 8.09 6.73
CA THR A 146 -2.05 6.63 6.57
C THR A 146 -2.10 6.34 5.09
N THR A 147 -1.21 5.48 4.60
CA THR A 147 -1.20 5.05 3.21
C THR A 147 -1.46 3.56 3.13
N VAL A 148 -2.44 3.16 2.33
CA VAL A 148 -2.77 1.76 2.04
C VAL A 148 -2.36 1.46 0.61
N LEU A 149 -1.67 0.32 0.42
CA LEU A 149 -1.22 -0.18 -0.87
C LEU A 149 -2.03 -1.40 -1.26
N ILE A 150 -2.66 -1.35 -2.45
CA ILE A 150 -3.56 -2.37 -2.96
C ILE A 150 -2.97 -2.93 -4.25
N ASN A 151 -2.89 -4.25 -4.35
CA ASN A 151 -2.38 -4.94 -5.51
C ASN A 151 -3.42 -5.03 -6.66
N LYS A 152 -3.00 -5.54 -7.81
CA LYS A 152 -3.85 -5.68 -9.01
C LYS A 152 -5.06 -6.59 -8.83
N LYS A 153 -5.13 -7.36 -7.74
CA LYS A 153 -6.29 -8.21 -7.40
C LYS A 153 -7.28 -7.52 -6.49
N GLY A 154 -7.05 -6.25 -6.10
CA GLY A 154 -7.91 -5.54 -5.15
C GLY A 154 -7.63 -5.95 -3.69
N GLU A 155 -6.42 -6.39 -3.36
CA GLU A 155 -6.05 -6.83 -2.02
C GLU A 155 -5.07 -5.86 -1.36
N GLU A 156 -5.31 -5.47 -0.10
CA GLU A 156 -4.34 -4.74 0.69
C GLU A 156 -3.11 -5.62 0.96
N PHE A 157 -1.96 -5.25 0.40
CA PHE A 157 -0.72 -5.99 0.61
C PHE A 157 0.28 -5.27 1.52
N ALA A 158 0.11 -3.95 1.72
CA ALA A 158 0.94 -3.20 2.66
C ALA A 158 0.24 -1.94 3.16
N ARG A 159 0.71 -1.44 4.31
CA ARG A 159 0.23 -0.20 4.92
C ARG A 159 1.39 0.57 5.53
N ILE A 160 1.33 1.90 5.42
CA ILE A 160 2.29 2.80 6.01
C ILE A 160 1.54 3.73 6.96
N ILE A 161 1.99 3.84 8.21
CA ILE A 161 1.39 4.69 9.23
C ILE A 161 2.33 5.85 9.50
N GLY A 162 1.86 7.08 9.25
CA GLY A 162 2.67 8.30 9.32
C GLY A 162 3.25 8.71 7.97
N GLU A 163 4.10 9.74 7.99
CA GLU A 163 4.69 10.39 6.82
C GLU A 163 5.48 9.41 5.92
N VAL A 164 5.29 9.56 4.62
CA VAL A 164 6.00 8.78 3.58
C VAL A 164 6.87 9.70 2.73
N ASN A 165 8.13 9.34 2.58
CA ASN A 165 8.94 9.92 1.51
C ASN A 165 8.73 9.13 0.20
N PHE A 166 7.73 9.52 -0.57
CA PHE A 166 7.40 8.88 -1.86
C PHE A 166 8.50 9.01 -2.92
N GLN A 167 9.51 9.87 -2.71
CA GLN A 167 10.71 9.97 -3.56
C GLN A 167 11.86 9.07 -3.11
N ASP A 168 11.69 8.30 -2.03
CA ASP A 168 12.69 7.32 -1.62
C ASP A 168 12.88 6.27 -2.72
N LYS A 169 14.12 6.16 -3.24
CA LYS A 169 14.44 5.26 -4.34
C LYS A 169 14.24 3.77 -4.00
N LYS A 170 14.45 3.41 -2.72
CA LYS A 170 14.28 2.04 -2.25
C LYS A 170 12.79 1.69 -2.25
N PHE A 171 11.96 2.60 -1.75
CA PHE A 171 10.51 2.48 -1.77
C PHE A 171 9.96 2.42 -3.20
N SER A 172 10.32 3.35 -4.07
CA SER A 172 9.85 3.37 -5.48
C SER A 172 10.24 2.08 -6.22
N LYS A 173 11.51 1.64 -6.07
CA LYS A 173 11.98 0.39 -6.68
C LYS A 173 11.24 -0.84 -6.16
N TRP A 174 10.93 -0.87 -4.87
CA TRP A 174 10.16 -1.94 -4.27
C TRP A 174 8.71 -1.93 -4.79
N LEU A 175 8.08 -0.75 -4.82
CA LEU A 175 6.69 -0.58 -5.25
C LEU A 175 6.49 -0.97 -6.73
N LEU A 176 7.47 -0.69 -7.60
CA LEU A 176 7.45 -1.08 -9.02
C LEU A 176 7.29 -2.59 -9.27
N LYS A 177 7.61 -3.44 -8.30
CA LYS A 177 7.39 -4.88 -8.42
C LYS A 177 5.90 -5.26 -8.47
N TYR A 178 5.03 -4.36 -8.02
CA TYR A 178 3.58 -4.56 -7.94
C TYR A 178 2.80 -3.81 -9.03
N ASP A 179 3.49 -2.98 -9.85
CA ASP A 179 2.88 -2.20 -10.96
C ASP A 179 2.61 -3.02 -12.23
#